data_412558e5feffd46f8fc4588e1e748437
#
_entry.id   412558e5feffd46f8fc4588e1e748437
#
_cell.length_a   1.000
_cell.length_b   1.000
_cell.length_c   1.000
_cell.angle_alpha   90.00
_cell.angle_beta   90.00
_cell.angle_gamma   90.00
#
_symmetry.space_group_name_H-M   'P 1'
#
loop_
_entity.id
_entity.type
_entity.pdbx_description
1 polymer ?
#
loop_
_entity_poly.entity_id
_entity_poly.type
_entity_poly.pdbx_seq_one_letter_code
_entity_poly.pdbx_strand_id
1 'polypeptide(L)'
;MADTLANMIDEVLSNLSGYTLNQDRSTYLKTEITTLTSPSASPLVVSLGSTDSVGKGTVEIDDELMWVDSYDRVGNTATIAPYGRGYLGTTAATHLADSKVTISPTFPRFIVKRAINDAIN
;
A
#
# COMPACT_ATOMS: atom_id res chain seq x y z
N MET A 1 -17.92 23.34 0.51
CA MET A 1 -17.82 22.04 1.18
C MET A 1 -16.36 21.64 1.27
N ALA A 2 -15.88 21.31 2.46
CA ALA A 2 -14.49 20.95 2.64
C ALA A 2 -14.24 19.52 2.16
N ASP A 3 -13.16 19.32 1.40
CA ASP A 3 -12.73 17.99 1.00
C ASP A 3 -12.18 17.23 2.21
N THR A 4 -12.37 15.93 2.22
CA THR A 4 -11.73 15.07 3.20
C THR A 4 -10.24 14.99 2.92
N LEU A 5 -9.46 14.66 3.95
CA LEU A 5 -8.02 14.44 3.76
C LEU A 5 -7.75 13.35 2.72
N ALA A 6 -8.55 12.29 2.71
CA ALA A 6 -8.40 11.21 1.72
C ALA A 6 -8.61 11.72 0.28
N ASN A 7 -9.61 12.57 0.06
CA ASN A 7 -9.86 13.16 -1.26
C ASN A 7 -8.72 14.08 -1.68
N MET A 8 -8.17 14.87 -0.75
CA MET A 8 -7.02 15.73 -1.01
C MET A 8 -5.78 14.92 -1.39
N ILE A 9 -5.54 13.82 -0.71
CA ILE A 9 -4.43 12.91 -1.03
C ILE A 9 -4.61 12.34 -2.43
N ASP A 10 -5.80 11.87 -2.76
CA ASP A 10 -6.08 11.28 -4.08
C ASP A 10 -5.88 12.30 -5.20
N GLU A 11 -6.30 13.54 -4.98
CA GLU A 11 -6.10 14.61 -5.95
C GLU A 11 -4.62 14.92 -6.16
N VAL A 12 -3.84 15.02 -5.09
CA VAL A 12 -2.40 15.27 -5.18
C VAL A 12 -1.70 14.13 -5.88
N LEU A 13 -2.03 12.88 -5.55
CA LEU A 13 -1.43 11.70 -6.20
C LEU A 13 -1.75 11.67 -7.69
N SER A 14 -2.97 12.01 -8.08
CA SER A 14 -3.36 12.09 -9.49
C SER A 14 -2.54 13.14 -10.23
N ASN A 15 -2.35 14.31 -9.63
CA ASN A 15 -1.54 15.39 -10.22
C ASN A 15 -0.08 14.98 -10.35
N LEU A 16 0.49 14.34 -9.33
CA LEU A 16 1.87 13.87 -9.35
C LEU A 16 2.10 12.80 -10.42
N SER A 17 1.15 11.88 -10.57
CA SER A 17 1.23 10.84 -11.60
C SER A 17 1.26 11.44 -13.00
N GLY A 18 0.43 12.45 -13.26
CA GLY A 18 0.42 13.16 -14.53
C GLY A 18 1.72 13.91 -14.78
N TYR A 19 2.27 14.51 -13.73
CA TYR A 19 3.50 15.29 -13.82
C TYR A 19 4.72 14.42 -14.15
N THR A 20 4.81 13.23 -13.57
CA THR A 20 5.95 12.34 -13.77
C THR A 20 5.83 11.49 -15.02
N LEU A 21 4.69 11.48 -15.68
CA LEU A 21 4.37 10.63 -16.83
C LEU A 21 4.42 9.13 -16.51
N ASN A 22 4.51 8.78 -15.25
CA ASN A 22 4.52 7.40 -14.78
C ASN A 22 3.32 7.18 -13.87
N GLN A 23 2.64 6.05 -14.05
CA GLN A 23 1.59 5.62 -13.15
C GLN A 23 2.07 4.40 -12.38
N ASP A 24 1.78 4.37 -11.08
CA ASP A 24 2.09 3.21 -10.27
C ASP A 24 1.23 2.03 -10.71
N ARG A 25 1.83 0.85 -10.72
CA ARG A 25 1.11 -0.39 -10.99
C ARG A 25 0.33 -0.81 -9.76
N SER A 26 -0.82 -1.41 -9.98
CA SER A 26 -1.67 -1.83 -8.88
C SER A 26 -2.39 -3.14 -9.18
N THR A 27 -2.81 -3.77 -8.12
CA THR A 27 -3.70 -4.93 -8.14
C THR A 27 -4.70 -4.75 -7.00
N TYR A 28 -5.36 -5.81 -6.57
CA TYR A 28 -6.32 -5.74 -5.47
C TYR A 28 -6.14 -6.95 -4.56
N LEU A 29 -6.60 -6.80 -3.30
CA LEU A 29 -6.65 -7.91 -2.37
C LEU A 29 -7.78 -8.85 -2.76
N LYS A 30 -7.46 -10.13 -2.87
CA LYS A 30 -8.48 -11.14 -3.14
C LYS A 30 -9.15 -11.61 -1.85
N THR A 31 -8.39 -11.62 -0.75
CA THR A 31 -8.88 -12.04 0.56
C THR A 31 -8.55 -10.94 1.58
N GLU A 32 -9.49 -10.64 2.48
CA GLU A 32 -9.28 -9.64 3.52
C GLU A 32 -8.10 -9.99 4.42
N ILE A 33 -7.45 -8.96 4.97
CA ILE A 33 -6.41 -9.10 5.98
C ILE A 33 -7.01 -8.69 7.31
N THR A 34 -7.11 -9.63 8.24
CA THR A 34 -7.72 -9.40 9.55
C THR A 34 -6.69 -9.34 10.68
N THR A 35 -5.47 -9.77 10.43
CA THR A 35 -4.42 -9.85 11.44
C THR A 35 -3.87 -8.47 11.75
N LEU A 36 -3.87 -8.09 13.03
CA LEU A 36 -3.39 -6.79 13.52
C LEU A 36 -2.11 -6.86 14.33
N THR A 37 -1.50 -8.03 14.45
CA THR A 37 -0.25 -8.15 15.22
C THR A 37 0.87 -7.46 14.46
N SER A 38 1.27 -6.30 14.95
CA SER A 38 2.37 -5.53 14.39
C SER A 38 3.27 -5.03 15.50
N PRO A 39 4.58 -5.10 15.34
CA PRO A 39 5.27 -5.81 14.28
C PRO A 39 5.14 -7.32 14.46
N SER A 40 4.85 -8.04 13.39
CA SER A 40 4.71 -9.49 13.46
C SER A 40 6.03 -10.17 13.10
N ALA A 41 6.48 -11.07 13.96
CA ALA A 41 7.66 -11.89 13.69
C ALA A 41 7.38 -12.99 12.65
N SER A 42 6.12 -13.26 12.38
CA SER A 42 5.73 -14.29 11.40
C SER A 42 5.42 -13.66 10.05
N PRO A 43 5.84 -14.28 8.95
CA PRO A 43 5.48 -13.78 7.63
C PRO A 43 3.98 -13.91 7.40
N LEU A 44 3.43 -13.01 6.62
CA LEU A 44 2.01 -13.00 6.24
C LEU A 44 1.89 -13.24 4.74
N VAL A 45 1.14 -14.25 4.34
CA VAL A 45 0.84 -14.52 2.94
C VAL A 45 -0.47 -13.82 2.59
N VAL A 46 -0.44 -13.00 1.55
CA VAL A 46 -1.63 -12.29 1.07
C VAL A 46 -1.98 -12.76 -0.33
N SER A 47 -3.28 -12.96 -0.59
CA SER A 47 -3.78 -13.33 -1.91
C SER A 47 -4.14 -12.08 -2.69
N LEU A 48 -3.64 -11.99 -3.92
CA LEU A 48 -3.83 -10.85 -4.80
C LEU A 48 -4.56 -11.26 -6.06
N GLY A 49 -5.18 -10.28 -6.73
CA GLY A 49 -5.81 -10.54 -8.02
C GLY A 49 -4.81 -10.88 -9.11
N SER A 50 -3.62 -10.28 -9.04
CA SER A 50 -2.51 -10.56 -9.95
C SER A 50 -1.20 -10.25 -9.26
N THR A 51 -0.16 -11.03 -9.56
CA THR A 51 1.21 -10.76 -9.09
C THR A 51 2.15 -10.38 -10.23
N ASP A 52 1.63 -10.09 -11.41
CA ASP A 52 2.47 -9.82 -12.59
C ASP A 52 3.43 -8.66 -12.38
N SER A 53 3.04 -7.67 -11.60
CA SER A 53 3.87 -6.50 -11.32
C SER A 53 4.54 -6.55 -9.95
N VAL A 54 4.29 -7.60 -9.18
CA VAL A 54 4.83 -7.73 -7.82
C VAL A 54 6.28 -8.19 -7.88
N GLY A 55 7.12 -7.55 -7.09
CA GLY A 55 8.51 -7.97 -6.86
C GLY A 55 8.83 -7.78 -5.39
N LYS A 56 10.08 -8.00 -5.02
CA LYS A 56 10.55 -7.67 -3.68
C LYS A 56 10.52 -6.15 -3.52
N GLY A 57 9.96 -5.68 -2.43
CA GLY A 57 9.87 -4.25 -2.17
C GLY A 57 8.58 -3.89 -1.47
N THR A 58 8.18 -2.63 -1.60
CA THR A 58 7.01 -2.13 -0.91
C THR A 58 5.72 -2.32 -1.71
N VAL A 59 4.64 -2.57 -0.99
CA VAL A 59 3.27 -2.44 -1.51
C VAL A 59 2.48 -1.58 -0.54
N GLU A 60 1.51 -0.85 -1.06
CA GLU A 60 0.66 0.02 -0.25
C GLU A 60 -0.78 -0.45 -0.34
N ILE A 61 -1.40 -0.67 0.81
CA ILE A 61 -2.83 -1.00 0.93
C ILE A 61 -3.44 0.01 1.87
N ASP A 62 -4.39 0.80 1.38
CA ASP A 62 -4.95 1.93 2.13
C ASP A 62 -3.81 2.87 2.56
N ASP A 63 -3.61 3.09 3.85
CA ASP A 63 -2.54 3.96 4.34
C ASP A 63 -1.35 3.18 4.92
N GLU A 64 -1.31 1.88 4.72
CA GLU A 64 -0.25 1.03 5.24
C GLU A 64 0.72 0.61 4.14
N LEU A 65 2.03 0.76 4.41
CA LEU A 65 3.09 0.16 3.60
C LEU A 65 3.47 -1.19 4.17
N MET A 66 3.79 -2.13 3.30
CA MET A 66 4.25 -3.46 3.68
C MET A 66 5.44 -3.84 2.81
N TRP A 67 6.37 -4.61 3.39
CA TRP A 67 7.52 -5.12 2.64
C TRP A 67 7.26 -6.53 2.16
N VAL A 68 7.28 -6.71 0.83
CA VAL A 68 7.16 -8.03 0.19
C VAL A 68 8.53 -8.67 0.09
N ASP A 69 8.67 -9.85 0.67
CA ASP A 69 9.90 -10.62 0.70
C ASP A 69 9.96 -11.65 -0.43
N SER A 70 8.82 -12.23 -0.77
CA SER A 70 8.71 -13.21 -1.85
C SER A 70 7.30 -13.17 -2.45
N TYR A 71 7.15 -13.81 -3.58
CA TYR A 71 5.86 -13.87 -4.29
C TYR A 71 5.76 -15.18 -5.07
N ASP A 72 4.51 -15.58 -5.34
CA ASP A 72 4.20 -16.74 -6.18
C ASP A 72 3.28 -16.30 -7.31
N ARG A 73 3.79 -16.32 -8.53
CA ARG A 73 3.02 -15.87 -9.71
C ARG A 73 1.95 -16.87 -10.13
N VAL A 74 2.14 -18.15 -9.83
CA VAL A 74 1.15 -19.17 -10.16
C VAL A 74 -0.04 -19.07 -9.23
N GLY A 75 0.21 -18.94 -7.93
CA GLY A 75 -0.84 -18.84 -6.92
C GLY A 75 -1.35 -17.42 -6.69
N ASN A 76 -0.74 -16.42 -7.30
CA ASN A 76 -1.07 -15.00 -7.11
C ASN A 76 -1.03 -14.59 -5.64
N THR A 77 0.04 -14.97 -4.96
CA THR A 77 0.26 -14.59 -3.56
C THR A 77 1.55 -13.80 -3.42
N ALA A 78 1.59 -12.98 -2.38
CA ALA A 78 2.80 -12.29 -1.95
C ALA A 78 3.01 -12.57 -0.47
N THR A 79 4.27 -12.74 -0.06
CA THR A 79 4.62 -12.97 1.33
C THR A 79 5.21 -11.70 1.91
N ILE A 80 4.54 -11.15 2.92
CA ILE A 80 5.03 -10.00 3.67
C ILE A 80 6.09 -10.50 4.65
N ALA A 81 7.26 -9.89 4.62
CA ALA A 81 8.38 -10.29 5.47
C ALA A 81 8.04 -10.19 6.95
N PRO A 82 8.71 -10.96 7.83
CA PRO A 82 8.63 -10.71 9.26
C PRO A 82 8.95 -9.24 9.55
N TYR A 83 8.14 -8.62 10.39
CA TYR A 83 8.23 -7.17 10.71
C TYR A 83 8.01 -6.25 9.50
N GLY A 84 7.51 -6.77 8.38
CA GLY A 84 7.24 -5.99 7.18
C GLY A 84 5.90 -5.25 7.20
N ARG A 85 5.03 -5.48 8.20
CA ARG A 85 3.78 -4.74 8.38
C ARG A 85 4.06 -3.37 8.97
N GLY A 86 3.28 -2.38 8.58
CA GLY A 86 3.47 -1.01 9.07
C GLY A 86 4.82 -0.44 8.70
N TYR A 87 5.30 -0.73 7.51
CA TYR A 87 6.64 -0.38 7.06
C TYR A 87 6.80 1.15 6.99
N LEU A 88 8.01 1.62 7.31
CA LEU A 88 8.38 3.05 7.31
C LEU A 88 7.50 3.91 8.23
N GLY A 89 7.06 3.35 9.34
CA GLY A 89 6.29 4.10 10.34
C GLY A 89 4.80 4.19 10.04
N THR A 90 4.30 3.52 9.01
CA THR A 90 2.86 3.41 8.80
C THR A 90 2.25 2.48 9.85
N THR A 91 0.94 2.51 10.00
CA THR A 91 0.25 1.70 11.01
C THR A 91 -0.35 0.46 10.37
N ALA A 92 -0.04 -0.71 10.93
CA ALA A 92 -0.67 -1.95 10.49
C ALA A 92 -2.18 -1.89 10.78
N ALA A 93 -2.98 -2.28 9.81
CA ALA A 93 -4.43 -2.21 9.89
C ALA A 93 -5.06 -3.42 9.22
N THR A 94 -6.35 -3.64 9.48
CA THR A 94 -7.13 -4.59 8.69
C THR A 94 -7.43 -3.99 7.32
N HIS A 95 -7.51 -4.84 6.31
CA HIS A 95 -7.81 -4.42 4.95
C HIS A 95 -8.88 -5.34 4.37
N LEU A 96 -9.91 -4.75 3.77
CA LEU A 96 -11.00 -5.50 3.19
C LEU A 96 -10.60 -6.13 1.85
N ALA A 97 -11.30 -7.21 1.48
CA ALA A 97 -11.16 -7.75 0.13
C ALA A 97 -11.49 -6.65 -0.90
N ASP A 98 -10.89 -6.73 -2.07
CA ASP A 98 -10.99 -5.77 -3.15
C ASP A 98 -10.31 -4.42 -2.88
N SER A 99 -9.64 -4.25 -1.74
CA SER A 99 -8.83 -3.05 -1.50
C SER A 99 -7.71 -2.97 -2.53
N LYS A 100 -7.45 -1.75 -3.02
CA LYS A 100 -6.39 -1.51 -3.99
C LYS A 100 -5.02 -1.73 -3.35
N VAL A 101 -4.18 -2.46 -4.05
CA VAL A 101 -2.78 -2.71 -3.66
C VAL A 101 -1.89 -2.01 -4.69
N THR A 102 -1.19 -0.97 -4.26
CA THR A 102 -0.27 -0.24 -5.13
C THR A 102 1.13 -0.82 -4.98
N ILE A 103 1.75 -1.16 -6.10
CA ILE A 103 3.05 -1.82 -6.14
C ILE A 103 4.15 -0.75 -6.19
N SER A 104 5.06 -0.77 -5.22
CA SER A 104 6.20 0.15 -5.15
C SER A 104 5.80 1.60 -5.43
N PRO A 105 4.93 2.20 -4.59
CA PRO A 105 4.39 3.52 -4.88
C PRO A 105 5.50 4.57 -4.96
N THR A 106 5.46 5.40 -6.01
CA THR A 106 6.41 6.50 -6.18
C THR A 106 6.18 7.56 -5.11
N PHE A 107 4.91 7.83 -4.79
CA PHE A 107 4.52 8.80 -3.77
C PHE A 107 3.61 8.10 -2.75
N PRO A 108 4.19 7.48 -1.69
CA PRO A 108 3.37 6.83 -0.67
C PRO A 108 2.40 7.79 0.00
N ARG A 109 1.21 7.30 0.30
CA ARG A 109 0.14 8.12 0.86
C ARG A 109 0.55 8.79 2.16
N PHE A 110 1.35 8.12 3.00
CA PHE A 110 1.75 8.71 4.28
C PHE A 110 2.65 9.95 4.09
N ILE A 111 3.48 9.97 3.04
CA ILE A 111 4.32 11.13 2.72
C ILE A 111 3.45 12.28 2.20
N VAL A 112 2.50 11.97 1.32
CA VAL A 112 1.56 12.98 0.79
C VAL A 112 0.71 13.54 1.93
N LYS A 113 0.21 12.70 2.82
CA LYS A 113 -0.57 13.11 3.99
C LYS A 113 0.23 14.05 4.88
N ARG A 114 1.49 13.72 5.15
CA ARG A 114 2.38 14.59 5.94
C ARG A 114 2.56 15.95 5.28
N ALA A 115 2.83 15.96 3.97
CA ALA A 115 3.02 17.20 3.23
C ALA A 115 1.77 18.08 3.26
N ILE A 116 0.58 17.49 3.11
CA ILE A 116 -0.69 18.23 3.18
C ILE A 116 -0.88 18.80 4.59
N ASN A 117 -0.66 18.00 5.62
CA ASN A 117 -0.80 18.46 7.01
C ASN A 117 0.17 19.60 7.33
N ASP A 118 1.41 19.51 6.86
CA ASP A 118 2.41 20.56 7.06
C ASP A 118 2.01 21.84 6.34
N ALA A 119 1.40 21.74 5.16
CA ALA A 119 0.93 22.90 4.40
C ALA A 119 -0.28 23.58 5.04
N ILE A 120 -1.16 22.81 5.71
CA ILE A 120 -2.35 23.32 6.39
C ILE A 120 -1.99 23.97 7.73
N ASN A 121 -1.02 23.44 8.43
CA ASN A 121 -0.57 23.94 9.73
C ASN A 121 0.59 24.92 9.54
#